data_71acf7ae5b8791e1a31e1f8551d59d81
#
_entry.id   71acf7ae5b8791e1a31e1f8551d59d81
#
_cell.length_a   1.000
_cell.length_b   1.000
_cell.length_c   1.000
_cell.angle_alpha   90.00
_cell.angle_beta   90.00
_cell.angle_gamma   90.00
#
_symmetry.space_group_name_H-M   'P 1'
#
loop_
_entity.id
_entity.type
_entity.pdbx_description
1 polymer ?
#
loop_
_entity_poly.entity_id
_entity_poly.type
_entity_poly.pdbx_seq_one_letter_code
_entity_poly.pdbx_strand_id
1 'polypeptide(L)' 'MIQAAKYIGAGLATIGVSGAGVGIGLIFSNLISGTSRNPSVRPHLFSMAILGFALTEATGLFCLMLAFLIIYAA' A
#
# COMPACT_ATOMS: atom_id res chain seq x y z
N MET A 1 17.50 -26.01 -1.61
CA MET A 1 16.97 -25.50 -0.32
C MET A 1 17.05 -23.98 -0.25
N ILE A 2 18.22 -23.39 -0.46
CA ILE A 2 18.37 -21.94 -0.40
C ILE A 2 17.47 -21.24 -1.40
N GLN A 3 17.38 -21.74 -2.62
CA GLN A 3 16.55 -21.14 -3.65
C GLN A 3 15.06 -21.24 -3.31
N ALA A 4 14.62 -22.35 -2.78
CA ALA A 4 13.24 -22.50 -2.34
C ALA A 4 12.92 -21.53 -1.22
N ALA A 5 13.85 -21.33 -0.27
CA ALA A 5 13.68 -20.37 0.82
C ALA A 5 13.57 -18.95 0.29
N LYS A 6 14.36 -18.57 -0.73
CA LYS A 6 14.28 -17.27 -1.36
C LYS A 6 12.90 -17.03 -1.99
N TYR A 7 12.38 -18.00 -2.71
CA TYR A 7 11.06 -17.86 -3.34
C TYR A 7 9.96 -17.73 -2.31
N ILE A 8 10.02 -18.53 -1.24
CA ILE A 8 9.05 -18.45 -0.15
C ILE A 8 9.13 -17.09 0.55
N GLY A 9 10.36 -16.65 0.86
CA GLY A 9 10.57 -15.36 1.50
C GLY A 9 10.06 -14.18 0.65
N ALA A 10 10.33 -14.21 -0.66
CA ALA A 10 9.85 -13.18 -1.57
C ALA A 10 8.32 -13.18 -1.64
N GLY A 11 7.70 -14.34 -1.66
CA GLY A 11 6.25 -14.46 -1.65
C GLY A 11 5.66 -13.90 -0.37
N LEU A 12 6.28 -14.16 0.78
CA LEU A 12 5.82 -13.61 2.05
C LEU A 12 5.98 -12.08 2.09
N ALA A 13 7.04 -11.55 1.50
CA ALA A 13 7.25 -10.10 1.45
C ALA A 13 6.13 -9.40 0.66
N THR A 14 5.56 -10.04 -0.35
CA THR A 14 4.47 -9.44 -1.13
C THR A 14 3.16 -9.34 -0.37
N ILE A 15 3.02 -9.98 0.80
CA ILE A 15 1.85 -9.82 1.65
C ILE A 15 1.69 -8.35 2.05
N GLY A 16 2.80 -7.64 2.28
CA GLY A 16 2.76 -6.21 2.59
C GLY A 16 2.13 -5.37 1.48
N VAL A 17 2.27 -5.80 0.22
CA VAL A 17 1.64 -5.12 -0.91
C VAL A 17 0.12 -5.21 -0.81
N SER A 18 -0.42 -6.37 -0.40
CA SER A 18 -1.86 -6.50 -0.22
C SER A 18 -2.37 -5.63 0.93
N GLY A 19 -1.55 -5.43 1.98
CA GLY A 19 -1.88 -4.50 3.06
C GLY A 19 -1.98 -3.06 2.56
N ALA A 20 -1.07 -2.65 1.67
CA ALA A 20 -1.14 -1.34 1.04
C ALA A 20 -2.43 -1.19 0.23
N GLY A 21 -2.83 -2.23 -0.51
CA GLY A 21 -4.09 -2.21 -1.25
C GLY A 21 -5.29 -2.00 -0.35
N VAL A 22 -5.36 -2.70 0.78
CA VAL A 22 -6.44 -2.53 1.75
C VAL A 22 -6.42 -1.11 2.31
N GLY A 23 -5.23 -0.59 2.66
CA GLY A 23 -5.09 0.77 3.19
C GLY A 23 -5.60 1.82 2.22
N ILE A 24 -5.23 1.70 0.94
CA ILE A 24 -5.70 2.62 -0.10
C ILE A 24 -7.21 2.55 -0.25
N GLY A 25 -7.77 1.35 -0.24
CA GLY A 25 -9.21 1.15 -0.32
C GLY A 25 -9.94 1.84 0.83
N LEU A 26 -9.42 1.73 2.04
CA LEU A 26 -10.00 2.39 3.21
C LEU A 26 -9.91 3.91 3.10
N ILE A 27 -8.79 4.45 2.62
CA ILE A 27 -8.62 5.88 2.44
C ILE A 27 -9.68 6.45 1.51
N PHE A 28 -9.86 5.84 0.34
CA PHE A 28 -10.80 6.35 -0.65
C PHE A 28 -12.25 6.08 -0.25
N SER A 29 -12.52 4.97 0.42
CA SER A 29 -13.84 4.71 0.97
C SER A 29 -14.25 5.78 1.97
N ASN A 30 -13.34 6.15 2.88
CA ASN A 30 -13.58 7.21 3.85
C ASN A 30 -13.68 8.59 3.20
N LEU A 31 -12.91 8.83 2.14
CA LEU A 31 -12.99 10.07 1.38
C LEU A 31 -14.40 10.23 0.77
N ILE A 32 -14.90 9.20 0.15
CA ILE A 32 -16.23 9.20 -0.46
C ILE A 32 -17.29 9.44 0.61
N SER A 33 -17.20 8.75 1.73
CA SER A 33 -18.13 8.88 2.84
C SER A 33 -18.10 10.30 3.42
N GLY A 34 -16.90 10.86 3.65
CA GLY A 34 -16.76 12.22 4.18
C GLY A 34 -17.27 13.29 3.22
N THR A 35 -17.00 13.15 1.93
CA THR A 35 -17.49 14.07 0.90
C THR A 35 -19.01 14.01 0.81
N SER A 36 -19.58 12.82 0.93
CA SER A 36 -21.02 12.63 0.91
C SER A 36 -21.71 13.35 2.08
N ARG A 37 -21.08 13.35 3.26
CA ARG A 37 -21.62 14.02 4.44
C ARG A 37 -21.47 15.52 4.40
N ASN A 38 -20.37 16.01 3.85
CA ASN A 38 -20.07 17.45 3.83
C ASN A 38 -19.27 17.78 2.56
N PRO A 39 -19.96 18.02 1.44
CA PRO A 39 -19.29 18.31 0.17
C PRO A 39 -18.38 19.55 0.20
N SER A 40 -18.61 20.48 1.12
CA SER A 40 -17.82 21.71 1.18
C SER A 40 -16.37 21.47 1.60
N VAL A 41 -16.06 20.34 2.26
CA VAL A 41 -14.70 20.01 2.68
C VAL A 41 -13.99 19.08 1.70
N ARG A 42 -14.58 18.83 0.55
CA ARG A 42 -14.01 17.91 -0.45
C ARG A 42 -12.57 18.24 -0.86
N PRO A 43 -12.21 19.50 -1.15
CA PRO A 43 -10.83 19.81 -1.53
C PRO A 43 -9.83 19.47 -0.43
N HIS A 44 -10.18 19.75 0.82
CA HIS A 44 -9.32 19.42 1.97
C HIS A 44 -9.18 17.92 2.15
N LEU A 45 -10.32 17.20 2.12
CA LEU A 45 -10.31 15.74 2.26
C LEU A 45 -9.54 15.06 1.13
N PHE A 46 -9.70 15.58 -0.09
CA PHE A 46 -9.00 15.01 -1.24
C PHE A 46 -7.49 15.16 -1.09
N SER A 47 -7.01 16.32 -0.64
CA SER A 47 -5.58 16.56 -0.38
C SER A 47 -5.03 15.59 0.66
N MET A 48 -5.77 15.40 1.75
CA MET A 48 -5.36 14.46 2.80
C MET A 48 -5.36 13.02 2.31
N ALA A 49 -6.34 12.66 1.47
CA ALA A 49 -6.43 11.31 0.91
C ALA A 49 -5.25 11.01 -0.02
N ILE A 50 -4.82 11.98 -0.83
CA ILE A 50 -3.67 11.81 -1.71
C ILE A 50 -2.39 11.63 -0.89
N LEU A 51 -2.24 12.38 0.21
CA LEU A 51 -1.10 12.20 1.10
C LEU A 51 -1.08 10.79 1.69
N GLY A 52 -2.23 10.33 2.20
CA GLY A 52 -2.35 8.99 2.75
C GLY A 52 -2.11 7.91 1.71
N PHE A 53 -2.61 8.10 0.49
CA PHE A 53 -2.37 7.21 -0.64
C PHE A 53 -0.87 7.10 -0.92
N ALA A 54 -0.17 8.24 -0.99
CA ALA A 54 1.25 8.25 -1.30
C ALA A 54 2.06 7.51 -0.24
N LEU A 55 1.75 7.71 1.03
CA LEU A 55 2.45 7.04 2.13
C LEU A 55 2.17 5.54 2.14
N THR A 56 0.93 5.15 1.89
CA THR A 56 0.54 3.74 1.86
C THR A 56 1.18 3.03 0.67
N GLU A 57 1.19 3.68 -0.50
CA GLU A 57 1.82 3.12 -1.69
C GLU A 57 3.33 2.97 -1.49
N ALA A 58 3.98 3.92 -0.82
CA ALA A 58 5.41 3.84 -0.51
C ALA A 58 5.71 2.59 0.34
N THR A 59 4.87 2.27 1.30
CA THR A 59 5.01 1.06 2.11
C THR A 59 4.90 -0.20 1.25
N GLY A 60 3.93 -0.24 0.34
CA GLY A 60 3.77 -1.36 -0.59
C GLY A 60 4.96 -1.53 -1.52
N LEU A 61 5.49 -0.43 -2.04
CA LEU A 61 6.67 -0.45 -2.90
C LEU A 61 7.91 -0.91 -2.13
N PHE A 62 8.03 -0.56 -0.86
CA PHE A 62 9.12 -1.03 -0.01
C PHE A 62 9.07 -2.56 0.13
N CYS A 63 7.88 -3.13 0.34
CA CYS A 63 7.71 -4.58 0.45
C CYS A 63 8.05 -5.28 -0.88
N LEU A 64 7.66 -4.67 -2.00
CA LEU A 64 7.99 -5.20 -3.32
C LEU A 64 9.49 -5.16 -3.57
N MET A 65 10.16 -4.10 -3.15
CA MET A 65 11.62 -4.00 -3.23
C MET A 65 12.29 -5.11 -2.44
N LEU A 66 11.79 -5.41 -1.24
CA LEU A 66 12.32 -6.50 -0.43
C LEU A 66 12.16 -7.84 -1.14
N ALA A 67 11.02 -8.06 -1.82
CA ALA A 67 10.80 -9.28 -2.57
C ALA A 67 11.85 -9.45 -3.66
N PHE A 68 12.14 -8.40 -4.41
CA PHE A 68 13.17 -8.44 -5.46
C PHE A 68 14.56 -8.64 -4.88
N LEU A 69 14.86 -7.99 -3.75
CA LEU A 69 16.14 -8.18 -3.08
C LEU A 69 16.34 -9.64 -2.67
N ILE A 70 15.30 -10.25 -2.13
CA ILE A 70 15.39 -11.65 -1.69
C ILE A 70 15.62 -12.58 -2.88
N ILE A 71 14.95 -12.32 -4.00
CA ILE A 71 15.07 -13.19 -5.18
C ILE A 71 16.43 -13.04 -5.86
N TYR A 72 16.89 -11.80 -6.05
CA TYR A 72 18.00 -11.52 -6.95
C TYR A 72 19.31 -11.17 -6.25
N ALA A 73 19.26 -10.59 -5.06
CA ALA A 73 20.46 -10.07 -4.40
C ALA A 73 20.90 -10.86 -3.18
N ALA A 74 19.99 -11.55 -2.53
CA ALA A 74 20.33 -12.29 -1.29
C ALA A 74 20.82 -13.74 -1.53
#